data_c22adaa848d6dfea6865a4613fe3af5d
#
_entry.id   c22adaa848d6dfea6865a4613fe3af5d
#
_cell.length_a   1.000
_cell.length_b   1.000
_cell.length_c   1.000
_cell.angle_alpha   90.00
_cell.angle_beta   90.00
_cell.angle_gamma   90.00
#
_symmetry.space_group_name_H-M   'P 1'
#
loop_
_entity.id
_entity.type
_entity.pdbx_description
1 polymer ?
#
loop_
_entity_poly.entity_id
_entity_poly.type
_entity_poly.pdbx_seq_one_letter_code
_entity_poly.pdbx_strand_id
1 'polypeptide(L)'
;LLFLSDMIKKESGGIINISSLASYQALPYFTVYSSSKAYVTSFTLGLYEEYRESGVKILCVCPGYTKTNFNIRAKMSSKPLAGYLMSSEEVVDQSLKAYSKGKYLIINGKINKFAKFFTSLIPTSWSLKLSRSIIKKGMDEKNW
;
A
#
# COMPACT_ATOMS: atom_id res chain seq x y z
N LEU A 1 13.81 6.58 13.90
CA LEU A 1 14.51 7.12 12.70
C LEU A 1 16.04 6.99 12.79
N LEU A 2 16.53 5.87 13.38
CA LEU A 2 17.96 5.66 13.68
C LEU A 2 18.88 5.90 12.46
N PHE A 3 18.49 5.44 11.27
CA PHE A 3 19.33 5.56 10.07
C PHE A 3 19.18 6.89 9.33
N LEU A 4 18.09 7.61 9.53
CA LEU A 4 17.79 8.85 8.79
C LEU A 4 18.80 9.96 9.10
N SER A 5 19.19 10.10 10.36
CA SER A 5 20.17 11.10 10.79
C SER A 5 21.52 10.99 10.04
N ASP A 6 21.99 9.77 9.82
CA ASP A 6 23.25 9.54 9.11
C ASP A 6 23.10 9.75 7.59
N MET A 7 21.92 9.42 7.03
CA MET A 7 21.61 9.68 5.62
C MET A 7 21.57 11.18 5.34
N ILE A 8 20.96 11.96 6.23
CA ILE A 8 20.89 13.44 6.10
C ILE A 8 22.27 14.05 6.16
N LYS A 9 23.12 13.66 7.15
CA LYS A 9 24.50 14.16 7.25
C LYS A 9 25.34 13.87 6.00
N LYS A 10 25.07 12.78 5.33
CA LYS A 10 25.77 12.36 4.11
C LYS A 10 25.11 12.89 2.83
N GLU A 11 23.97 13.58 2.95
CA GLU A 11 23.10 13.99 1.83
C GLU A 11 22.83 12.84 0.85
N SER A 12 22.80 11.60 1.34
CA SER A 12 22.72 10.38 0.52
C SER A 12 22.03 9.26 1.27
N GLY A 13 21.28 8.46 0.51
CA GLY A 13 20.57 7.32 1.04
C GLY A 13 19.11 7.28 0.60
N GLY A 14 18.38 6.32 1.15
CA GLY A 14 16.95 6.25 0.86
C GLY A 14 16.19 5.25 1.69
N ILE A 15 14.90 5.51 1.79
CA ILE A 15 13.94 4.73 2.54
C ILE A 15 12.80 4.33 1.59
N ILE A 16 12.50 3.04 1.53
CA ILE A 16 11.33 2.50 0.82
C ILE A 16 10.44 1.83 1.84
N ASN A 17 9.28 2.43 2.11
CA ASN A 17 8.29 1.87 3.01
C ASN A 17 7.19 1.17 2.21
N ILE A 18 6.89 -0.08 2.58
CA ILE A 18 5.86 -0.88 1.93
C ILE A 18 4.54 -0.75 2.68
N SER A 19 3.64 0.04 2.12
CA SER A 19 2.25 0.16 2.55
C SER A 19 1.34 -0.83 1.78
N SER A 20 0.17 -0.39 1.38
CA SER A 20 -0.80 -1.17 0.60
C SER A 20 -1.85 -0.25 -0.03
N LEU A 21 -2.52 -0.70 -1.08
CA LEU A 21 -3.75 -0.06 -1.56
C LEU A 21 -4.84 0.01 -0.46
N ALA A 22 -4.81 -0.94 0.49
CA ALA A 22 -5.68 -0.96 1.67
C ALA A 22 -5.54 0.26 2.59
N SER A 23 -4.48 1.07 2.44
CA SER A 23 -4.27 2.30 3.21
C SER A 23 -5.24 3.44 2.87
N TYR A 24 -5.91 3.35 1.73
CA TYR A 24 -6.79 4.42 1.23
C TYR A 24 -8.26 4.27 1.64
N GLN A 25 -8.61 3.18 2.31
CA GLN A 25 -9.97 2.97 2.78
C GLN A 25 -10.01 2.05 4.00
N ALA A 26 -11.02 2.23 4.86
CA ALA A 26 -11.26 1.30 5.96
C ALA A 26 -11.78 -0.03 5.39
N LEU A 27 -11.21 -1.13 5.86
CA LEU A 27 -11.56 -2.48 5.42
C LEU A 27 -12.17 -3.25 6.61
N PRO A 28 -13.51 -3.44 6.64
CA PRO A 28 -14.15 -4.34 7.62
C PRO A 28 -13.49 -5.72 7.59
N TYR A 29 -13.33 -6.35 8.74
CA TYR A 29 -12.62 -7.62 8.97
C TYR A 29 -11.08 -7.56 8.81
N PHE A 30 -10.55 -6.51 8.20
CA PHE A 30 -9.13 -6.20 8.08
C PHE A 30 -8.79 -4.83 8.68
N THR A 31 -9.53 -4.41 9.69
CA THR A 31 -9.44 -3.07 10.29
C THR A 31 -8.03 -2.76 10.77
N VAL A 32 -7.43 -3.64 11.58
CA VAL A 32 -6.05 -3.44 12.09
C VAL A 32 -5.05 -3.35 10.95
N TYR A 33 -5.17 -4.22 9.95
CA TYR A 33 -4.29 -4.20 8.79
C TYR A 33 -4.41 -2.88 8.01
N SER A 34 -5.63 -2.48 7.61
CA SER A 34 -5.82 -1.24 6.84
C SER A 34 -5.37 0.00 7.62
N SER A 35 -5.65 0.05 8.94
CA SER A 35 -5.19 1.14 9.80
C SER A 35 -3.66 1.18 9.91
N SER A 36 -3.01 0.02 10.06
CA SER A 36 -1.54 -0.04 10.08
C SER A 36 -0.93 0.45 8.76
N LYS A 37 -1.55 0.11 7.63
CA LYS A 37 -1.08 0.56 6.32
C LYS A 37 -1.38 2.04 6.06
N ALA A 38 -2.50 2.56 6.57
CA ALA A 38 -2.80 4.00 6.55
C ALA A 38 -1.75 4.79 7.35
N TYR A 39 -1.37 4.28 8.53
CA TYR A 39 -0.27 4.86 9.32
C TYR A 39 1.03 4.90 8.51
N VAL A 40 1.45 3.78 7.90
CA VAL A 40 2.69 3.70 7.10
C VAL A 40 2.65 4.69 5.92
N THR A 41 1.50 4.82 5.24
CA THR A 41 1.36 5.78 4.14
C THR A 41 1.50 7.22 4.65
N SER A 42 0.73 7.61 5.66
CA SER A 42 0.76 8.97 6.22
C SER A 42 2.14 9.33 6.76
N PHE A 43 2.75 8.43 7.55
CA PHE A 43 4.10 8.58 8.08
C PHE A 43 5.13 8.78 6.97
N THR A 44 5.08 7.97 5.90
CA THR A 44 6.07 8.06 4.81
C THR A 44 5.93 9.34 4.02
N LEU A 45 4.70 9.79 3.77
CA LEU A 45 4.43 11.04 3.05
C LEU A 45 4.85 12.26 3.87
N GLY A 46 4.58 12.26 5.18
CA GLY A 46 5.06 13.30 6.09
C GLY A 46 6.59 13.35 6.09
N LEU A 47 7.23 12.18 6.29
CA LEU A 47 8.68 12.08 6.29
C LEU A 47 9.32 12.56 4.97
N TYR A 48 8.70 12.23 3.83
CA TYR A 48 9.16 12.71 2.53
C TYR A 48 9.17 14.24 2.48
N GLU A 49 8.10 14.90 2.90
CA GLU A 49 8.01 16.36 2.80
C GLU A 49 8.94 17.05 3.80
N GLU A 50 9.10 16.51 5.02
CA GLU A 50 10.03 17.02 6.03
C GLU A 50 11.49 17.02 5.53
N TYR A 51 11.87 16.00 4.76
CA TYR A 51 13.26 15.79 4.32
C TYR A 51 13.47 15.90 2.80
N ARG A 52 12.55 16.55 2.09
CA ARG A 52 12.59 16.67 0.63
C ARG A 52 13.89 17.27 0.08
N GLU A 53 14.50 18.18 0.81
CA GLU A 53 15.71 18.90 0.41
C GLU A 53 17.00 18.32 1.00
N SER A 54 16.90 17.20 1.73
CA SER A 54 18.04 16.59 2.45
C SER A 54 18.95 15.70 1.59
N GLY A 55 18.63 15.50 0.30
CA GLY A 55 19.34 14.53 -0.54
C GLY A 55 18.90 13.07 -0.33
N VAL A 56 18.07 12.78 0.71
CA VAL A 56 17.57 11.43 1.00
C VAL A 56 16.30 11.14 0.20
N LYS A 57 16.29 10.02 -0.51
CA LYS A 57 15.10 9.58 -1.27
C LYS A 57 14.14 8.79 -0.39
N ILE A 58 12.88 9.19 -0.33
CA ILE A 58 11.85 8.51 0.45
C ILE A 58 10.69 8.12 -0.45
N LEU A 59 10.35 6.83 -0.49
CA LEU A 59 9.28 6.28 -1.32
C LEU A 59 8.29 5.48 -0.50
N CYS A 60 7.01 5.81 -0.63
CA CYS A 60 5.89 4.98 -0.20
C CYS A 60 5.43 4.07 -1.34
N VAL A 61 5.46 2.76 -1.14
CA VAL A 61 4.97 1.78 -2.10
C VAL A 61 3.62 1.25 -1.63
N CYS A 62 2.60 1.36 -2.47
CA CYS A 62 1.24 0.90 -2.18
C CYS A 62 0.83 -0.18 -3.19
N PRO A 63 1.23 -1.46 -2.97
CA PRO A 63 0.80 -2.55 -3.83
C PRO A 63 -0.69 -2.84 -3.65
N GLY A 64 -1.32 -3.32 -4.72
CA GLY A 64 -2.60 -4.00 -4.64
C GLY A 64 -2.44 -5.48 -4.30
N TYR A 65 -3.36 -6.30 -4.80
CA TYR A 65 -3.27 -7.75 -4.64
C TYR A 65 -2.02 -8.28 -5.33
N THR A 66 -1.14 -8.92 -4.54
CA THR A 66 0.15 -9.45 -5.00
C THR A 66 0.23 -10.93 -4.68
N LYS A 67 0.75 -11.72 -5.62
CA LYS A 67 0.96 -13.17 -5.45
C LYS A 67 2.08 -13.41 -4.44
N THR A 68 1.71 -13.63 -3.19
CA THR A 68 2.62 -13.89 -2.06
C THR A 68 1.98 -14.87 -1.09
N ASN A 69 2.73 -15.34 -0.12
CA ASN A 69 2.21 -16.15 0.99
C ASN A 69 1.34 -15.33 1.98
N PHE A 70 1.12 -14.04 1.73
CA PHE A 70 0.30 -13.18 2.59
C PHE A 70 -1.13 -13.70 2.70
N ASN A 71 -1.75 -14.09 1.58
CA ASN A 71 -3.14 -14.57 1.57
C ASN A 71 -3.31 -15.83 2.42
N ILE A 72 -2.33 -16.74 2.36
CA ILE A 72 -2.33 -17.97 3.18
C ILE A 72 -2.27 -17.61 4.67
N ARG A 73 -1.35 -16.71 5.04
CA ARG A 73 -1.18 -16.27 6.44
C ARG A 73 -2.37 -15.46 6.95
N ALA A 74 -2.99 -14.69 6.08
CA ALA A 74 -4.18 -13.89 6.39
C ALA A 74 -5.49 -14.71 6.34
N LYS A 75 -5.41 -16.03 6.08
CA LYS A 75 -6.57 -16.93 5.91
C LYS A 75 -7.60 -16.40 4.91
N MET A 76 -7.12 -15.76 3.85
CA MET A 76 -7.95 -15.26 2.75
C MET A 76 -8.00 -16.26 1.62
N SER A 77 -9.12 -16.26 0.88
CA SER A 77 -9.20 -16.96 -0.40
C SER A 77 -8.07 -16.50 -1.33
N SER A 78 -7.48 -17.46 -2.06
CA SER A 78 -6.46 -17.19 -3.06
C SER A 78 -7.00 -16.47 -4.31
N LYS A 79 -8.34 -16.31 -4.42
CA LYS A 79 -8.97 -15.60 -5.53
C LYS A 79 -8.84 -14.10 -5.33
N PRO A 80 -8.26 -13.35 -6.29
CA PRO A 80 -8.16 -11.91 -6.18
C PRO A 80 -9.55 -11.28 -6.19
N LEU A 81 -9.84 -10.39 -5.26
CA LEU A 81 -11.10 -9.68 -5.12
C LEU A 81 -11.42 -8.77 -6.34
N ALA A 82 -10.42 -8.42 -7.15
CA ALA A 82 -10.54 -7.54 -8.31
C ALA A 82 -9.90 -8.10 -9.59
N GLY A 83 -9.77 -9.40 -9.71
CA GLY A 83 -9.40 -10.06 -10.98
C GLY A 83 -7.94 -9.94 -11.43
N TYR A 84 -7.14 -9.03 -10.89
CA TYR A 84 -5.73 -8.87 -11.29
C TYR A 84 -4.79 -9.07 -10.10
N LEU A 85 -3.93 -10.07 -10.24
CA LEU A 85 -2.91 -10.44 -9.28
C LEU A 85 -1.54 -10.09 -9.88
N MET A 86 -0.84 -9.13 -9.29
CA MET A 86 0.52 -8.80 -9.68
C MET A 86 1.51 -9.81 -9.10
N SER A 87 2.61 -10.08 -9.80
CA SER A 87 3.72 -10.82 -9.22
C SER A 87 4.54 -9.93 -8.26
N SER A 88 5.30 -10.55 -7.36
CA SER A 88 6.21 -9.82 -6.46
C SER A 88 7.27 -9.06 -7.26
N GLU A 89 7.77 -9.70 -8.32
CA GLU A 89 8.79 -9.16 -9.22
C GLU A 89 8.30 -7.91 -9.93
N GLU A 90 7.05 -7.92 -10.44
CA GLU A 90 6.43 -6.74 -11.07
C GLU A 90 6.30 -5.58 -10.09
N VAL A 91 5.91 -5.86 -8.84
CA VAL A 91 5.81 -4.83 -7.79
C VAL A 91 7.18 -4.25 -7.48
N VAL A 92 8.20 -5.08 -7.32
CA VAL A 92 9.58 -4.65 -7.04
C VAL A 92 10.12 -3.80 -8.20
N ASP A 93 10.02 -4.29 -9.44
CA ASP A 93 10.51 -3.59 -10.62
C ASP A 93 9.88 -2.19 -10.77
N GLN A 94 8.54 -2.10 -10.65
CA GLN A 94 7.85 -0.81 -10.71
C GLN A 94 8.27 0.12 -9.56
N SER A 95 8.51 -0.43 -8.37
CA SER A 95 8.89 0.35 -7.19
C SER A 95 10.31 0.89 -7.30
N LEU A 96 11.26 0.08 -7.75
CA LEU A 96 12.64 0.52 -7.98
C LEU A 96 12.72 1.55 -9.11
N LYS A 97 11.95 1.38 -10.18
CA LYS A 97 11.83 2.40 -11.25
C LYS A 97 11.22 3.71 -10.75
N ALA A 98 10.28 3.65 -9.80
CA ALA A 98 9.70 4.85 -9.19
C ALA A 98 10.74 5.53 -8.27
N TYR A 99 11.45 4.74 -7.47
CA TYR A 99 12.50 5.22 -6.58
C TYR A 99 13.65 5.88 -7.35
N SER A 100 14.14 5.28 -8.44
CA SER A 100 15.21 5.86 -9.27
C SER A 100 14.82 7.21 -9.87
N LYS A 101 13.52 7.40 -10.16
CA LYS A 101 12.95 8.66 -10.67
C LYS A 101 12.62 9.68 -9.57
N GLY A 102 13.01 9.45 -8.32
CA GLY A 102 12.75 10.35 -7.20
C GLY A 102 11.27 10.49 -6.83
N LYS A 103 10.41 9.51 -7.16
CA LYS A 103 9.01 9.55 -6.76
C LYS A 103 8.89 9.28 -5.26
N TYR A 104 7.93 9.95 -4.62
CA TYR A 104 7.62 9.79 -3.20
C TYR A 104 6.51 8.76 -2.93
N LEU A 105 5.71 8.47 -3.96
CA LEU A 105 4.57 7.54 -3.86
C LEU A 105 4.42 6.74 -5.15
N ILE A 106 4.16 5.46 -5.02
CA ILE A 106 3.72 4.60 -6.11
C ILE A 106 2.56 3.71 -5.69
N ILE A 107 1.52 3.68 -6.50
CA ILE A 107 0.50 2.64 -6.49
C ILE A 107 0.80 1.70 -7.64
N ASN A 108 1.14 0.44 -7.34
CA ASN A 108 1.52 -0.53 -8.34
C ASN A 108 0.31 -1.03 -9.14
N GLY A 109 0.46 -1.08 -10.46
CA GLY A 109 -0.59 -1.52 -11.39
C GLY A 109 -1.58 -0.41 -11.78
N LYS A 110 -1.92 -0.36 -13.07
CA LYS A 110 -2.86 0.64 -13.61
C LYS A 110 -4.26 0.48 -13.00
N ILE A 111 -4.74 -0.75 -12.88
CA ILE A 111 -6.06 -1.06 -12.31
C ILE A 111 -6.17 -0.56 -10.86
N ASN A 112 -5.12 -0.75 -10.06
CA ASN A 112 -5.07 -0.29 -8.67
C ASN A 112 -5.13 1.24 -8.55
N LYS A 113 -4.49 1.97 -9.49
CA LYS A 113 -4.58 3.44 -9.55
C LYS A 113 -6.01 3.90 -9.84
N PHE A 114 -6.69 3.25 -10.78
CA PHE A 114 -8.09 3.54 -11.08
C PHE A 114 -8.99 3.20 -9.88
N ALA A 115 -8.81 2.04 -9.25
CA ALA A 115 -9.56 1.66 -8.06
C ALA A 115 -9.42 2.70 -6.95
N LYS A 116 -8.19 3.16 -6.64
CA LYS A 116 -7.94 4.23 -5.66
C LYS A 116 -8.66 5.52 -6.05
N PHE A 117 -8.60 5.93 -7.31
CA PHE A 117 -9.26 7.14 -7.78
C PHE A 117 -10.78 7.06 -7.58
N PHE A 118 -11.40 5.97 -8.02
CA PHE A 118 -12.85 5.78 -7.83
C PHE A 118 -13.27 5.70 -6.36
N THR A 119 -12.51 4.99 -5.52
CA THR A 119 -12.83 4.91 -4.09
C THR A 119 -12.74 6.26 -3.38
N SER A 120 -11.96 7.21 -3.89
CA SER A 120 -11.89 8.57 -3.33
C SER A 120 -13.08 9.45 -3.70
N LEU A 121 -13.87 9.07 -4.70
CA LEU A 121 -15.05 9.82 -5.17
C LEU A 121 -16.36 9.37 -4.52
N ILE A 122 -16.42 8.16 -3.99
CA ILE A 122 -17.65 7.64 -3.38
C ILE A 122 -17.74 8.01 -1.89
N PRO A 123 -18.94 8.27 -1.37
CA PRO A 123 -19.15 8.53 0.05
C PRO A 123 -18.62 7.38 0.92
N THR A 124 -18.01 7.72 2.06
CA THR A 124 -17.40 6.73 2.98
C THR A 124 -18.36 5.61 3.37
N SER A 125 -19.63 5.91 3.61
CA SER A 125 -20.65 4.91 3.97
C SER A 125 -20.86 3.86 2.88
N TRP A 126 -20.78 4.24 1.61
CA TRP A 126 -20.90 3.35 0.47
C TRP A 126 -19.62 2.52 0.28
N SER A 127 -18.46 3.16 0.43
CA SER A 127 -17.16 2.47 0.41
C SER A 127 -17.10 1.37 1.46
N LEU A 128 -17.57 1.63 2.69
CA LEU A 128 -17.62 0.65 3.78
C LEU A 128 -18.53 -0.53 3.48
N LYS A 129 -19.75 -0.27 2.96
CA LYS A 129 -20.71 -1.33 2.59
C LYS A 129 -20.15 -2.21 1.47
N LEU A 130 -19.57 -1.58 0.44
CA LEU A 130 -18.95 -2.29 -0.68
C LEU A 130 -17.77 -3.15 -0.22
N SER A 131 -16.83 -2.56 0.54
CA SER A 131 -15.67 -3.27 1.07
C SER A 131 -16.07 -4.45 1.96
N ARG A 132 -17.09 -4.26 2.84
CA ARG A 132 -17.64 -5.34 3.66
C ARG A 132 -18.16 -6.50 2.81
N SER A 133 -18.95 -6.19 1.77
CA SER A 133 -19.52 -7.21 0.89
C SER A 133 -18.43 -7.98 0.14
N ILE A 134 -17.45 -7.28 -0.39
CA ILE A 134 -16.35 -7.86 -1.16
C ILE A 134 -15.49 -8.77 -0.28
N ILE A 135 -15.07 -8.29 0.90
CA ILE A 135 -14.20 -9.06 1.81
C ILE A 135 -14.92 -10.28 2.36
N LYS A 136 -16.19 -10.13 2.75
CA LYS A 136 -16.99 -11.26 3.24
C LYS A 136 -17.10 -12.40 2.23
N LYS A 137 -17.22 -12.09 0.93
CA LYS A 137 -17.24 -13.10 -0.14
C LYS A 137 -15.88 -13.79 -0.36
N GLY A 138 -14.79 -13.15 0.04
CA GLY A 138 -13.43 -13.70 -0.08
C GLY A 138 -12.93 -14.43 1.17
N MET A 139 -13.69 -14.44 2.25
CA MET A 139 -13.38 -15.18 3.49
C MET A 139 -14.08 -16.53 3.47
N ASP A 140 -13.35 -17.61 3.81
CA ASP A 140 -13.97 -18.90 4.03
C ASP A 140 -14.88 -18.85 5.27
N GLU A 141 -16.10 -19.39 5.16
CA GLU A 141 -17.12 -19.36 6.23
C GLU A 141 -16.67 -20.02 7.56
N LYS A 142 -15.58 -20.79 7.53
CA LYS A 142 -15.00 -21.49 8.69
C LYS A 142 -14.11 -20.64 9.60
N ASN A 143 -13.92 -19.37 9.32
CA ASN A 143 -12.94 -18.52 10.00
C ASN A 143 -13.56 -17.36 10.83
N TRP A 144 -14.79 -17.53 11.29
CA TRP A 144 -15.48 -16.59 12.21
C TRP A 144 -15.39 -17.06 13.65
#